data_08bc883c0e32b70f32dc92c23da565b1
#
_entry.id   08bc883c0e32b70f32dc92c23da565b1
#
_cell.length_a   1.000
_cell.length_b   1.000
_cell.length_c   1.000
_cell.angle_alpha   90.00
_cell.angle_beta   90.00
_cell.angle_gamma   90.00
#
_symmetry.space_group_name_H-M   'P 1'
#
loop_
_entity.id
_entity.type
_entity.pdbx_description
1 polymer ?
#
loop_
_entity_poly.entity_id
_entity_poly.type
_entity_poly.pdbx_seq_one_letter_code
_entity_poly.pdbx_strand_id
1 'polypeptide(L)'
;MKQYFKTMKTATKVDYATYAGVVLAFVIVMLCQSMGLLSRSITGMLVPICCYICMSLSLNLTVGVLGELSLGHAGFMSVGAFTGIITSMCLSASVSSELVRIVLSLVVGTIFAAVVGLVVGIPVLRLRGDYLAIVTLAFGEIIKDIINCLLVGWDERGLHIALNFDGTKSIDSLGLSENGIEIIKGAQGASGNDRIATFVVGFVLVMITLIVVLNLVRSRTGRAVMAIRDNRIAAESVGINVTKYKLIAFVTSAALAGAAGALFGLNYSS
;
A
#
# COMPACT_ATOMS: atom_id res chain seq x y z
N MET A 1 19.33 30.85 -10.03
CA MET A 1 18.51 29.69 -10.37
C MET A 1 18.90 29.07 -11.73
N LYS A 2 18.94 29.80 -12.85
CA LYS A 2 19.32 29.27 -14.18
C LYS A 2 20.69 28.61 -14.24
N GLN A 3 21.69 29.13 -13.53
CA GLN A 3 23.07 28.62 -13.53
C GLN A 3 23.21 27.29 -12.75
N TYR A 4 22.43 27.09 -11.69
CA TYR A 4 22.39 25.86 -10.91
C TYR A 4 21.80 24.69 -11.71
N PHE A 5 20.73 24.96 -12.47
CA PHE A 5 20.12 23.94 -13.36
C PHE A 5 21.05 23.47 -14.48
N LYS A 6 21.99 24.30 -14.91
CA LYS A 6 22.92 23.97 -16.02
C LYS A 6 24.02 23.00 -15.60
N THR A 7 24.38 22.96 -14.31
CA THR A 7 25.43 22.12 -13.74
C THR A 7 24.92 20.79 -13.16
N MET A 8 23.61 20.61 -13.04
CA MET A 8 23.01 19.37 -12.51
C MET A 8 23.13 18.21 -13.50
N LYS A 9 23.39 17.00 -12.98
CA LYS A 9 23.37 15.75 -13.79
C LYS A 9 21.97 15.58 -14.42
N THR A 10 21.93 15.10 -15.66
CA THR A 10 20.69 14.92 -16.45
C THR A 10 19.63 14.12 -15.67
N ALA A 11 20.04 13.09 -14.94
CA ALA A 11 19.17 12.27 -14.11
C ALA A 11 18.45 13.09 -13.02
N THR A 12 19.15 14.02 -12.37
CA THR A 12 18.56 14.89 -11.33
C THR A 12 17.56 15.89 -11.92
N LYS A 13 17.80 16.36 -13.15
CA LYS A 13 16.85 17.24 -13.87
C LYS A 13 15.55 16.54 -14.18
N VAL A 14 15.61 15.28 -14.59
CA VAL A 14 14.42 14.45 -14.88
C VAL A 14 13.57 14.27 -13.62
N ASP A 15 14.20 14.02 -12.45
CA ASP A 15 13.44 13.89 -11.21
C ASP A 15 12.73 15.19 -10.81
N TYR A 16 13.44 16.31 -10.87
CA TYR A 16 12.79 17.60 -10.58
C TYR A 16 11.67 17.91 -11.55
N ALA A 17 11.81 17.53 -12.83
CA ALA A 17 10.74 17.66 -13.80
C ALA A 17 9.54 16.77 -13.47
N THR A 18 9.80 15.52 -13.00
CA THR A 18 8.75 14.60 -12.58
C THR A 18 8.01 15.13 -11.34
N TYR A 19 8.74 15.58 -10.31
CA TYR A 19 8.10 16.18 -9.12
C TYR A 19 7.29 17.44 -9.49
N ALA A 20 7.86 18.32 -10.33
CA ALA A 20 7.16 19.51 -10.78
C ALA A 20 5.90 19.19 -11.58
N GLY A 21 5.95 18.17 -12.46
CA GLY A 21 4.81 17.68 -13.23
C GLY A 21 3.69 17.14 -12.34
N VAL A 22 4.04 16.34 -11.32
CA VAL A 22 3.06 15.77 -10.38
C VAL A 22 2.42 16.87 -9.53
N VAL A 23 3.21 17.85 -9.03
CA VAL A 23 2.69 18.99 -8.27
C VAL A 23 1.79 19.86 -9.15
N LEU A 24 2.17 20.10 -10.41
CA LEU A 24 1.38 20.88 -11.35
C LEU A 24 0.04 20.20 -11.63
N ALA A 25 0.03 18.90 -11.88
CA ALA A 25 -1.20 18.12 -12.07
C ALA A 25 -2.12 18.23 -10.84
N PHE A 26 -1.56 18.14 -9.62
CA PHE A 26 -2.32 18.30 -8.39
C PHE A 26 -2.95 19.70 -8.29
N VAL A 27 -2.19 20.76 -8.55
CA VAL A 27 -2.68 22.13 -8.50
C VAL A 27 -3.81 22.34 -9.50
N ILE A 28 -3.68 21.80 -10.73
CA ILE A 28 -4.76 21.87 -11.75
C ILE A 28 -6.03 21.21 -11.23
N VAL A 29 -5.93 19.98 -10.68
CA VAL A 29 -7.10 19.26 -10.16
C VAL A 29 -7.75 20.01 -9.00
N MET A 30 -6.94 20.56 -8.07
CA MET A 30 -7.44 21.38 -6.96
C MET A 30 -8.17 22.64 -7.45
N LEU A 31 -7.63 23.32 -8.45
CA LEU A 31 -8.28 24.49 -9.07
C LEU A 31 -9.60 24.09 -9.73
N CYS A 32 -9.62 23.03 -10.51
CA CYS A 32 -10.85 22.53 -11.13
C CYS A 32 -11.91 22.15 -10.08
N GLN A 33 -11.49 21.58 -8.95
CA GLN A 33 -12.38 21.24 -7.85
C GLN A 33 -12.93 22.51 -7.16
N SER A 34 -12.09 23.52 -6.91
CA SER A 34 -12.50 24.79 -6.28
C SER A 34 -13.44 25.60 -7.18
N MET A 35 -13.29 25.54 -8.51
CA MET A 35 -14.16 26.17 -9.49
C MET A 35 -15.50 25.43 -9.71
N GLY A 36 -15.69 24.28 -9.05
CA GLY A 36 -16.91 23.47 -9.20
C GLY A 36 -17.07 22.79 -10.57
N LEU A 37 -15.99 22.72 -11.38
CA LEU A 37 -16.00 22.09 -12.69
C LEU A 37 -16.07 20.55 -12.62
N LEU A 38 -15.73 19.97 -11.46
CA LEU A 38 -15.73 18.52 -11.26
C LEU A 38 -17.07 18.03 -10.72
N SER A 39 -17.65 17.03 -11.36
CA SER A 39 -18.86 16.37 -10.88
C SER A 39 -18.56 15.65 -9.54
N ARG A 40 -19.60 15.45 -8.71
CA ARG A 40 -19.48 14.71 -7.44
C ARG A 40 -18.88 13.32 -7.61
N SER A 41 -19.22 12.63 -8.70
CA SER A 41 -18.65 11.33 -9.05
C SER A 41 -17.13 11.38 -9.24
N ILE A 42 -16.64 12.38 -9.99
CA ILE A 42 -15.20 12.53 -10.25
C ILE A 42 -14.47 12.90 -8.96
N THR A 43 -15.02 13.79 -8.14
CA THR A 43 -14.46 14.17 -6.84
C THR A 43 -14.34 12.95 -5.92
N GLY A 44 -15.33 12.05 -5.94
CA GLY A 44 -15.29 10.79 -5.17
C GLY A 44 -14.20 9.81 -5.63
N MET A 45 -13.78 9.89 -6.89
CA MET A 45 -12.75 9.01 -7.46
C MET A 45 -11.31 9.53 -7.27
N LEU A 46 -11.10 10.77 -6.83
CA LEU A 46 -9.77 11.37 -6.72
C LEU A 46 -8.86 10.62 -5.72
N VAL A 47 -9.40 10.21 -4.57
CA VAL A 47 -8.65 9.42 -3.58
C VAL A 47 -8.29 8.03 -4.11
N PRO A 48 -9.22 7.21 -4.64
CA PRO A 48 -8.90 5.96 -5.30
C PRO A 48 -7.84 6.09 -6.40
N ILE A 49 -7.89 7.13 -7.23
CA ILE A 49 -6.88 7.38 -8.26
C ILE A 49 -5.49 7.55 -7.63
N CYS A 50 -5.36 8.35 -6.56
CA CYS A 50 -4.10 8.49 -5.85
C CYS A 50 -3.60 7.14 -5.29
N CYS A 51 -4.49 6.32 -4.74
CA CYS A 51 -4.14 4.99 -4.25
C CYS A 51 -3.63 4.07 -5.37
N TYR A 52 -4.29 4.07 -6.53
CA TYR A 52 -3.85 3.28 -7.69
C TYR A 52 -2.53 3.78 -8.28
N ILE A 53 -2.26 5.09 -8.25
CA ILE A 53 -0.95 5.65 -8.63
C ILE A 53 0.13 5.12 -7.68
N CYS A 54 -0.08 5.17 -6.36
CA CYS A 54 0.86 4.62 -5.38
C CYS A 54 1.09 3.12 -5.60
N MET A 55 0.02 2.36 -5.85
CA MET A 55 0.10 0.93 -6.13
C MET A 55 0.90 0.65 -7.41
N SER A 56 0.67 1.41 -8.48
CA SER A 56 1.41 1.28 -9.74
C SER A 56 2.89 1.60 -9.58
N LEU A 57 3.22 2.65 -8.81
CA LEU A 57 4.61 3.00 -8.50
C LEU A 57 5.29 1.91 -7.67
N SER A 58 4.58 1.34 -6.69
CA SER A 58 5.10 0.24 -5.88
C SER A 58 5.30 -1.04 -6.71
N LEU A 59 4.35 -1.38 -7.57
CA LEU A 59 4.46 -2.53 -8.48
C LEU A 59 5.62 -2.36 -9.48
N ASN A 60 5.83 -1.14 -9.99
CA ASN A 60 6.95 -0.86 -10.87
C ASN A 60 8.31 -1.12 -10.23
N LEU A 61 8.42 -1.00 -8.90
CA LEU A 61 9.64 -1.37 -8.19
C LEU A 61 9.97 -2.87 -8.31
N THR A 62 8.94 -3.72 -8.30
CA THR A 62 9.11 -5.17 -8.42
C THR A 62 9.24 -5.60 -9.88
N VAL A 63 8.36 -5.13 -10.75
CA VAL A 63 8.33 -5.56 -12.16
C VAL A 63 9.34 -4.80 -12.99
N GLY A 64 9.39 -3.47 -12.86
CA GLY A 64 10.25 -2.61 -13.68
C GLY A 64 11.70 -2.60 -13.24
N VAL A 65 11.95 -2.45 -11.93
CA VAL A 65 13.31 -2.28 -11.40
C VAL A 65 13.95 -3.61 -11.06
N LEU A 66 13.23 -4.51 -10.35
CA LEU A 66 13.74 -5.84 -10.01
C LEU A 66 13.66 -6.83 -11.18
N GLY A 67 12.71 -6.64 -12.11
CA GLY A 67 12.50 -7.50 -13.27
C GLY A 67 11.77 -8.80 -12.96
N GLU A 68 11.04 -8.86 -11.85
CA GLU A 68 10.28 -10.05 -11.45
C GLU A 68 8.78 -9.78 -11.46
N LEU A 69 8.03 -10.60 -12.20
CA LEU A 69 6.59 -10.46 -12.31
C LEU A 69 5.92 -10.91 -11.01
N SER A 70 5.15 -10.01 -10.40
CA SER A 70 4.34 -10.27 -9.21
C SER A 70 2.87 -10.00 -9.52
N LEU A 71 2.02 -11.04 -9.41
CA LEU A 71 0.58 -10.93 -9.62
C LEU A 71 -0.20 -10.83 -8.29
N GLY A 72 0.45 -11.07 -7.16
CA GLY A 72 -0.17 -11.01 -5.82
C GLY A 72 -0.14 -9.63 -5.16
N HIS A 73 0.20 -8.57 -5.89
CA HIS A 73 0.41 -7.24 -5.30
C HIS A 73 -0.85 -6.64 -4.65
N ALA A 74 -2.03 -6.98 -5.20
CA ALA A 74 -3.32 -6.61 -4.62
C ALA A 74 -3.54 -7.19 -3.22
N GLY A 75 -2.95 -8.37 -2.91
CA GLY A 75 -2.98 -8.95 -1.56
C GLY A 75 -2.34 -8.05 -0.51
N PHE A 76 -1.20 -7.41 -0.80
CA PHE A 76 -0.57 -6.46 0.12
C PHE A 76 -1.40 -5.19 0.30
N MET A 77 -2.04 -4.72 -0.77
CA MET A 77 -2.98 -3.60 -0.69
C MET A 77 -4.18 -3.95 0.21
N SER A 78 -4.73 -5.15 0.11
CA SER A 78 -5.86 -5.60 0.94
C SER A 78 -5.46 -5.71 2.42
N VAL A 79 -4.29 -6.26 2.74
CA VAL A 79 -3.76 -6.28 4.11
C VAL A 79 -3.68 -4.86 4.68
N GLY A 80 -3.13 -3.91 3.91
CA GLY A 80 -3.06 -2.50 4.31
C GLY A 80 -4.43 -1.89 4.55
N ALA A 81 -5.41 -2.16 3.66
CA ALA A 81 -6.76 -1.63 3.74
C ALA A 81 -7.47 -2.09 5.04
N PHE A 82 -7.49 -3.39 5.28
CA PHE A 82 -8.18 -3.94 6.45
C PHE A 82 -7.50 -3.57 7.77
N THR A 83 -6.16 -3.62 7.85
CA THR A 83 -5.44 -3.17 9.05
C THR A 83 -5.58 -1.66 9.28
N GLY A 84 -5.65 -0.85 8.22
CA GLY A 84 -5.91 0.58 8.29
C GLY A 84 -7.29 0.89 8.85
N ILE A 85 -8.34 0.20 8.37
CA ILE A 85 -9.71 0.33 8.87
C ILE A 85 -9.79 -0.05 10.34
N ILE A 86 -9.28 -1.23 10.73
CA ILE A 86 -9.27 -1.68 12.13
C ILE A 86 -8.61 -0.62 13.02
N THR A 87 -7.43 -0.12 12.63
CA THR A 87 -6.71 0.89 13.39
C THR A 87 -7.50 2.18 13.52
N SER A 88 -8.13 2.66 12.44
CA SER A 88 -8.94 3.87 12.46
C SER A 88 -10.14 3.74 13.38
N MET A 89 -10.83 2.60 13.35
CA MET A 89 -12.01 2.37 14.19
C MET A 89 -11.63 2.19 15.66
N CYS A 90 -10.57 1.47 15.98
CA CYS A 90 -10.07 1.34 17.36
C CYS A 90 -9.65 2.71 17.95
N LEU A 91 -9.13 3.61 17.12
CA LEU A 91 -8.74 4.94 17.58
C LEU A 91 -9.90 5.96 17.58
N SER A 92 -11.04 5.66 16.98
CA SER A 92 -12.18 6.60 16.89
C SER A 92 -12.66 7.08 18.26
N ALA A 93 -12.66 6.19 19.27
CA ALA A 93 -13.04 6.52 20.63
C ALA A 93 -12.00 7.36 21.41
N SER A 94 -10.69 7.21 21.07
CA SER A 94 -9.59 7.82 21.84
C SER A 94 -9.02 9.08 21.20
N VAL A 95 -9.12 9.23 19.87
CA VAL A 95 -8.48 10.32 19.10
C VAL A 95 -9.51 11.07 18.28
N SER A 96 -9.82 12.29 18.71
CA SER A 96 -10.77 13.18 18.01
C SER A 96 -10.20 13.78 16.72
N SER A 97 -8.87 13.77 16.51
CA SER A 97 -8.26 14.34 15.32
C SER A 97 -8.23 13.34 14.17
N GLU A 98 -8.98 13.62 13.10
CA GLU A 98 -9.03 12.78 11.88
C GLU A 98 -7.65 12.62 11.23
N LEU A 99 -6.83 13.69 11.18
CA LEU A 99 -5.49 13.62 10.59
C LEU A 99 -4.58 12.64 11.33
N VAL A 100 -4.62 12.64 12.67
CA VAL A 100 -3.82 11.71 13.47
C VAL A 100 -4.28 10.28 13.24
N ARG A 101 -5.60 10.04 13.17
CA ARG A 101 -6.16 8.72 12.86
C ARG A 101 -5.69 8.22 11.49
N ILE A 102 -5.73 9.06 10.46
CA ILE A 102 -5.26 8.71 9.12
C ILE A 102 -3.76 8.34 9.14
N VAL A 103 -2.93 9.18 9.75
CA VAL A 103 -1.47 8.94 9.77
C VAL A 103 -1.14 7.64 10.51
N LEU A 104 -1.76 7.39 11.67
CA LEU A 104 -1.55 6.15 12.42
C LEU A 104 -2.02 4.93 11.63
N SER A 105 -3.18 5.00 10.99
CA SER A 105 -3.71 3.93 10.14
C SER A 105 -2.80 3.62 8.95
N LEU A 106 -2.25 4.66 8.30
CA LEU A 106 -1.28 4.51 7.22
C LEU A 106 0.01 3.83 7.70
N VAL A 107 0.54 4.25 8.85
CA VAL A 107 1.78 3.67 9.41
C VAL A 107 1.56 2.20 9.78
N VAL A 108 0.48 1.89 10.48
CA VAL A 108 0.16 0.51 10.88
C VAL A 108 -0.09 -0.36 9.65
N GLY A 109 -0.90 0.09 8.68
CA GLY A 109 -1.14 -0.63 7.43
C GLY A 109 0.14 -0.89 6.63
N THR A 110 1.05 0.09 6.58
CA THR A 110 2.36 -0.04 5.95
C THR A 110 3.22 -1.10 6.62
N ILE A 111 3.28 -1.11 7.96
CA ILE A 111 4.07 -2.07 8.74
C ILE A 111 3.52 -3.49 8.56
N PHE A 112 2.22 -3.68 8.68
CA PHE A 112 1.61 -5.00 8.51
C PHE A 112 1.81 -5.55 7.10
N ALA A 113 1.63 -4.73 6.07
CA ALA A 113 1.90 -5.14 4.70
C ALA A 113 3.40 -5.45 4.46
N ALA A 114 4.32 -4.71 5.09
CA ALA A 114 5.75 -5.01 5.05
C ALA A 114 6.07 -6.36 5.71
N VAL A 115 5.47 -6.67 6.86
CA VAL A 115 5.65 -7.95 7.56
C VAL A 115 5.12 -9.10 6.70
N VAL A 116 3.91 -8.98 6.15
CA VAL A 116 3.35 -9.99 5.24
C VAL A 116 4.22 -10.12 3.99
N GLY A 117 4.70 -9.00 3.42
CA GLY A 117 5.65 -8.99 2.31
C GLY A 117 6.96 -9.70 2.63
N LEU A 118 7.46 -9.58 3.87
CA LEU A 118 8.63 -10.30 4.33
C LEU A 118 8.36 -11.82 4.42
N VAL A 119 7.26 -12.21 5.06
CA VAL A 119 6.88 -13.62 5.24
C VAL A 119 6.68 -14.31 3.89
N VAL A 120 5.96 -13.67 2.98
CA VAL A 120 5.71 -14.18 1.63
C VAL A 120 6.98 -14.13 0.77
N GLY A 121 7.76 -13.05 0.86
CA GLY A 121 8.95 -12.83 0.05
C GLY A 121 10.07 -13.84 0.27
N ILE A 122 10.26 -14.33 1.52
CA ILE A 122 11.32 -15.30 1.82
C ILE A 122 11.19 -16.60 1.01
N PRO A 123 10.05 -17.29 0.96
CA PRO A 123 9.89 -18.49 0.14
C PRO A 123 9.77 -18.16 -1.35
N VAL A 124 9.03 -17.11 -1.70
CA VAL A 124 8.67 -16.79 -3.09
C VAL A 124 9.87 -16.35 -3.92
N LEU A 125 10.78 -15.54 -3.37
CA LEU A 125 11.94 -15.03 -4.09
C LEU A 125 13.04 -16.10 -4.36
N ARG A 126 12.85 -17.32 -3.86
CA ARG A 126 13.67 -18.48 -4.26
C ARG A 126 13.28 -19.04 -5.62
N LEU A 127 12.05 -18.80 -6.04
CA LEU A 127 11.52 -19.20 -7.33
C LEU A 127 11.99 -18.26 -8.44
N ARG A 128 11.83 -18.68 -9.69
CA ARG A 128 12.30 -17.93 -10.87
C ARG A 128 11.25 -17.88 -11.96
N GLY A 129 11.26 -16.79 -12.74
CA GLY A 129 10.42 -16.64 -13.92
C GLY A 129 8.93 -16.78 -13.61
N ASP A 130 8.21 -17.52 -14.43
CA ASP A 130 6.76 -17.67 -14.37
C ASP A 130 6.26 -18.34 -13.08
N TYR A 131 7.08 -19.22 -12.47
CA TYR A 131 6.73 -19.84 -11.19
C TYR A 131 6.59 -18.83 -10.06
N LEU A 132 7.38 -17.77 -10.07
CA LEU A 132 7.27 -16.68 -9.10
C LEU A 132 5.94 -15.94 -9.27
N ALA A 133 5.52 -15.67 -10.50
CA ALA A 133 4.24 -15.02 -10.79
C ALA A 133 3.06 -15.86 -10.32
N ILE A 134 3.06 -17.17 -10.60
CA ILE A 134 2.00 -18.09 -10.19
C ILE A 134 1.90 -18.16 -8.66
N VAL A 135 3.03 -18.29 -7.97
CA VAL A 135 3.03 -18.41 -6.52
C VAL A 135 2.65 -17.09 -5.84
N THR A 136 3.05 -15.93 -6.39
CA THR A 136 2.58 -14.64 -5.86
C THR A 136 1.08 -14.46 -6.03
N LEU A 137 0.49 -14.92 -7.15
CA LEU A 137 -0.95 -14.94 -7.35
C LEU A 137 -1.64 -15.82 -6.29
N ALA A 138 -1.14 -17.05 -6.08
CA ALA A 138 -1.67 -17.96 -5.07
C ALA A 138 -1.64 -17.35 -3.66
N PHE A 139 -0.55 -16.68 -3.28
CA PHE A 139 -0.50 -15.95 -2.01
C PHE A 139 -1.50 -14.80 -1.94
N GLY A 140 -1.74 -14.10 -3.04
CA GLY A 140 -2.78 -13.07 -3.12
C GLY A 140 -4.17 -13.63 -2.83
N GLU A 141 -4.51 -14.79 -3.42
CA GLU A 141 -5.77 -15.49 -3.16
C GLU A 141 -5.85 -16.01 -1.71
N ILE A 142 -4.77 -16.59 -1.17
CA ILE A 142 -4.73 -17.01 0.24
C ILE A 142 -4.99 -15.82 1.19
N ILE A 143 -4.38 -14.66 0.94
CA ILE A 143 -4.62 -13.46 1.74
C ILE A 143 -6.09 -13.04 1.66
N LYS A 144 -6.68 -13.04 0.46
CA LYS A 144 -8.09 -12.73 0.23
C LYS A 144 -9.00 -13.69 1.01
N ASP A 145 -8.73 -14.98 0.95
CA ASP A 145 -9.55 -15.98 1.64
C ASP A 145 -9.43 -15.87 3.15
N ILE A 146 -8.24 -15.58 3.70
CA ILE A 146 -8.06 -15.30 5.13
C ILE A 146 -8.89 -14.08 5.55
N ILE A 147 -8.88 -13.00 4.75
CA ILE A 147 -9.65 -11.79 5.03
C ILE A 147 -11.16 -12.08 4.96
N ASN A 148 -11.61 -12.88 3.99
CA ASN A 148 -13.02 -13.28 3.87
C ASN A 148 -13.52 -14.13 5.05
N CYS A 149 -12.63 -14.85 5.73
CA CYS A 149 -12.94 -15.61 6.93
C CYS A 149 -12.78 -14.80 8.22
N LEU A 150 -12.27 -13.58 8.14
CA LEU A 150 -11.92 -12.77 9.30
C LEU A 150 -13.16 -12.03 9.81
N LEU A 151 -13.51 -12.23 11.08
CA LEU A 151 -14.52 -11.47 11.82
C LEU A 151 -13.80 -10.62 12.85
N VAL A 152 -14.02 -9.31 12.82
CA VAL A 152 -13.41 -8.36 13.77
C VAL A 152 -14.46 -7.43 14.31
N GLY A 153 -14.51 -7.31 15.64
CA GLY A 153 -15.34 -6.37 16.35
C GLY A 153 -14.55 -5.64 17.42
N TRP A 154 -15.01 -4.47 17.79
CA TRP A 154 -14.47 -3.65 18.86
C TRP A 154 -15.52 -3.40 19.93
N ASP A 155 -15.17 -3.63 21.20
CA ASP A 155 -16.03 -3.46 22.35
C ASP A 155 -15.27 -2.73 23.48
N GLU A 156 -15.97 -2.36 24.56
CA GLU A 156 -15.36 -1.81 25.79
C GLU A 156 -14.27 -2.71 26.40
N ARG A 157 -14.33 -4.01 26.11
CA ARG A 157 -13.34 -5.02 26.51
C ARG A 157 -12.12 -5.08 25.62
N GLY A 158 -12.15 -4.44 24.43
CA GLY A 158 -11.06 -4.42 23.46
C GLY A 158 -11.40 -5.00 22.10
N LEU A 159 -10.37 -5.44 21.37
CA LEU A 159 -10.50 -5.99 20.03
C LEU A 159 -10.83 -7.49 20.08
N HIS A 160 -11.95 -7.87 19.51
CA HIS A 160 -12.38 -9.26 19.35
C HIS A 160 -12.09 -9.72 17.91
N ILE A 161 -11.32 -10.80 17.77
CA ILE A 161 -10.96 -11.38 16.46
C ILE A 161 -11.37 -12.84 16.45
N ALA A 162 -12.12 -13.25 15.44
CA ALA A 162 -12.45 -14.65 15.19
C ALA A 162 -12.23 -15.00 13.72
N LEU A 163 -11.86 -16.26 13.46
CA LEU A 163 -11.75 -16.81 12.11
C LEU A 163 -12.91 -17.77 11.89
N ASN A 164 -13.64 -17.55 10.80
CA ASN A 164 -14.79 -18.35 10.40
C ASN A 164 -14.47 -19.17 9.15
N PHE A 165 -13.72 -20.26 9.33
CA PHE A 165 -13.38 -21.15 8.22
C PHE A 165 -14.56 -22.01 7.74
N ASP A 166 -15.50 -22.30 8.63
CA ASP A 166 -16.61 -23.24 8.35
C ASP A 166 -17.89 -22.53 7.87
N GLY A 167 -17.89 -21.20 7.79
CA GLY A 167 -19.08 -20.41 7.44
C GLY A 167 -20.24 -20.47 8.44
N THR A 168 -20.05 -21.14 9.58
CA THR A 168 -21.11 -21.38 10.59
C THR A 168 -21.18 -20.30 11.67
N LYS A 169 -20.10 -19.54 11.86
CA LYS A 169 -20.05 -18.48 12.86
C LYS A 169 -20.62 -17.19 12.29
N SER A 170 -21.68 -16.69 12.91
CA SER A 170 -22.15 -15.32 12.70
C SER A 170 -21.35 -14.34 13.56
N ILE A 171 -21.51 -13.06 13.28
CA ILE A 171 -20.87 -11.98 14.05
C ILE A 171 -21.31 -12.03 15.52
N ASP A 172 -22.54 -12.48 15.79
CA ASP A 172 -23.05 -12.69 17.15
C ASP A 172 -22.17 -13.65 17.98
N SER A 173 -21.43 -14.54 17.31
CA SER A 173 -20.49 -15.46 17.97
C SER A 173 -19.26 -14.77 18.59
N LEU A 174 -19.00 -13.49 18.25
CA LEU A 174 -17.95 -12.68 18.87
C LEU A 174 -18.30 -12.27 20.31
N GLY A 175 -19.59 -12.38 20.72
CA GLY A 175 -20.05 -12.03 22.07
C GLY A 175 -19.83 -10.54 22.39
N LEU A 176 -20.01 -9.68 21.40
CA LEU A 176 -19.91 -8.23 21.57
C LEU A 176 -21.01 -7.74 22.52
N SER A 177 -20.71 -6.71 23.32
CA SER A 177 -21.72 -6.04 24.14
C SER A 177 -22.72 -5.27 23.25
N GLU A 178 -23.86 -4.84 23.82
CA GLU A 178 -24.91 -4.09 23.10
C GLU A 178 -24.37 -2.82 22.40
N ASN A 179 -23.23 -2.27 22.85
CA ASN A 179 -22.55 -1.11 22.27
C ASN A 179 -21.34 -1.50 21.40
N GLY A 180 -21.12 -2.78 21.12
CA GLY A 180 -19.99 -3.26 20.32
C GLY A 180 -20.12 -2.86 18.84
N ILE A 181 -19.02 -2.41 18.23
CA ILE A 181 -18.95 -2.03 16.82
C ILE A 181 -18.38 -3.20 16.02
N GLU A 182 -19.12 -3.63 15.03
CA GLU A 182 -18.67 -4.65 14.07
C GLU A 182 -17.83 -3.98 12.97
N ILE A 183 -16.56 -4.37 12.88
CA ILE A 183 -15.61 -3.76 11.94
C ILE A 183 -15.53 -4.56 10.65
N ILE A 184 -15.27 -5.87 10.74
CA ILE A 184 -15.13 -6.76 9.58
C ILE A 184 -16.12 -7.91 9.71
N LYS A 185 -16.93 -8.07 8.67
CA LYS A 185 -18.00 -9.07 8.56
C LYS A 185 -17.64 -10.21 7.59
N GLY A 186 -16.40 -10.62 7.57
CA GLY A 186 -15.92 -11.64 6.64
C GLY A 186 -16.09 -11.21 5.18
N ALA A 187 -16.76 -12.04 4.37
CA ALA A 187 -16.97 -11.79 2.94
C ALA A 187 -17.81 -10.54 2.61
N GLN A 188 -18.55 -9.98 3.58
CA GLN A 188 -19.29 -8.72 3.41
C GLN A 188 -18.37 -7.49 3.49
N GLY A 189 -17.11 -7.67 3.88
CA GLY A 189 -16.13 -6.60 4.00
C GLY A 189 -16.18 -5.85 5.33
N ALA A 190 -15.72 -4.59 5.32
CA ALA A 190 -15.71 -3.73 6.50
C ALA A 190 -16.94 -2.83 6.51
N SER A 191 -17.52 -2.60 7.68
CA SER A 191 -18.70 -1.75 7.87
C SER A 191 -18.49 -0.73 8.98
N GLY A 192 -19.23 0.40 8.91
CA GLY A 192 -19.21 1.43 9.95
C GLY A 192 -17.98 2.34 9.96
N ASN A 193 -17.16 2.31 8.93
CA ASN A 193 -15.99 3.19 8.82
C ASN A 193 -16.39 4.59 8.35
N ASP A 194 -15.90 5.62 9.04
CA ASP A 194 -16.06 7.00 8.62
C ASP A 194 -15.17 7.29 7.41
N ARG A 195 -15.73 7.99 6.43
CA ARG A 195 -14.97 8.42 5.25
C ARG A 195 -14.11 9.64 5.58
N ILE A 196 -12.91 9.41 6.11
CA ILE A 196 -11.98 10.46 6.55
C ILE A 196 -10.88 10.79 5.52
N ALA A 197 -10.71 9.93 4.49
CA ALA A 197 -9.67 10.14 3.48
C ALA A 197 -9.97 11.37 2.62
N THR A 198 -8.97 12.26 2.49
CA THR A 198 -9.04 13.47 1.66
C THR A 198 -8.08 13.38 0.47
N PHE A 199 -8.42 14.08 -0.63
CA PHE A 199 -7.56 14.12 -1.82
C PHE A 199 -6.15 14.65 -1.52
N VAL A 200 -6.03 15.61 -0.58
CA VAL A 200 -4.74 16.17 -0.16
C VAL A 200 -3.85 15.09 0.48
N VAL A 201 -4.42 14.25 1.35
CA VAL A 201 -3.69 13.13 1.96
C VAL A 201 -3.27 12.12 0.88
N GLY A 202 -4.15 11.83 -0.08
CA GLY A 202 -3.82 10.97 -1.23
C GLY A 202 -2.64 11.51 -2.03
N PHE A 203 -2.62 12.80 -2.31
CA PHE A 203 -1.52 13.43 -3.02
C PHE A 203 -0.20 13.39 -2.23
N VAL A 204 -0.25 13.68 -0.91
CA VAL A 204 0.94 13.57 -0.04
C VAL A 204 1.50 12.15 -0.06
N LEU A 205 0.62 11.14 -0.04
CA LEU A 205 1.04 9.75 -0.14
C LEU A 205 1.71 9.44 -1.49
N VAL A 206 1.16 9.95 -2.61
CA VAL A 206 1.80 9.83 -3.94
C VAL A 206 3.19 10.44 -3.94
N MET A 207 3.35 11.64 -3.37
CA MET A 207 4.66 12.31 -3.29
C MET A 207 5.65 11.51 -2.43
N ILE A 208 5.23 11.02 -1.28
CA ILE A 208 6.08 10.17 -0.42
C ILE A 208 6.49 8.91 -1.17
N THR A 209 5.55 8.22 -1.80
CA THR A 209 5.81 7.00 -2.59
C THR A 209 6.80 7.28 -3.71
N LEU A 210 6.64 8.37 -4.45
CA LEU A 210 7.54 8.77 -5.53
C LEU A 210 8.95 9.06 -5.00
N ILE A 211 9.07 9.79 -3.90
CA ILE A 211 10.36 10.09 -3.24
C ILE A 211 11.05 8.79 -2.80
N VAL A 212 10.33 7.89 -2.15
CA VAL A 212 10.89 6.61 -1.68
C VAL A 212 11.38 5.77 -2.86
N VAL A 213 10.56 5.61 -3.90
CA VAL A 213 10.91 4.80 -5.08
C VAL A 213 12.12 5.38 -5.83
N LEU A 214 12.12 6.69 -6.14
CA LEU A 214 13.22 7.32 -6.87
C LEU A 214 14.53 7.30 -6.06
N ASN A 215 14.47 7.56 -4.74
CA ASN A 215 15.65 7.49 -3.89
C ASN A 215 16.17 6.05 -3.77
N LEU A 216 15.28 5.06 -3.67
CA LEU A 216 15.68 3.65 -3.63
C LEU A 216 16.37 3.24 -4.93
N VAL A 217 15.78 3.55 -6.09
CA VAL A 217 16.34 3.21 -7.41
C VAL A 217 17.72 3.83 -7.60
N ARG A 218 17.95 5.06 -7.14
CA ARG A 218 19.24 5.76 -7.26
C ARG A 218 20.26 5.39 -6.17
N SER A 219 19.84 4.71 -5.14
CA SER A 219 20.69 4.26 -4.03
C SER A 219 21.69 3.18 -4.48
N ARG A 220 22.60 2.82 -3.58
CA ARG A 220 23.50 1.66 -3.78
C ARG A 220 22.67 0.37 -3.89
N THR A 221 21.61 0.27 -3.11
CA THR A 221 20.67 -0.86 -3.13
C THR A 221 19.97 -0.99 -4.49
N GLY A 222 19.46 0.11 -5.04
CA GLY A 222 18.78 0.10 -6.34
C GLY A 222 19.72 -0.30 -7.48
N ARG A 223 20.97 0.16 -7.48
CA ARG A 223 21.98 -0.28 -8.46
C ARG A 223 22.29 -1.77 -8.36
N ALA A 224 22.38 -2.32 -7.14
CA ALA A 224 22.55 -3.76 -6.94
C ALA A 224 21.34 -4.56 -7.45
N VAL A 225 20.11 -4.06 -7.22
CA VAL A 225 18.86 -4.67 -7.75
C VAL A 225 18.86 -4.68 -9.27
N MET A 226 19.21 -3.56 -9.92
CA MET A 226 19.28 -3.49 -11.38
C MET A 226 20.38 -4.42 -11.96
N ALA A 227 21.55 -4.51 -11.31
CA ALA A 227 22.61 -5.44 -11.71
C ALA A 227 22.13 -6.91 -11.62
N ILE A 228 21.34 -7.26 -10.60
CA ILE A 228 20.73 -8.60 -10.46
C ILE A 228 19.74 -8.87 -11.60
N ARG A 229 18.92 -7.88 -11.96
CA ARG A 229 17.98 -7.97 -13.08
C ARG A 229 18.71 -8.21 -14.40
N ASP A 230 19.78 -7.47 -14.65
CA ASP A 230 20.51 -7.52 -15.93
C ASP A 230 21.27 -8.84 -16.07
N ASN A 231 22.03 -9.26 -15.05
CA ASN A 231 22.67 -10.58 -15.02
C ASN A 231 22.93 -11.06 -13.59
N ARG A 232 22.09 -12.01 -13.15
CA ARG A 232 22.17 -12.57 -11.79
C ARG A 232 23.51 -13.24 -11.51
N ILE A 233 24.02 -14.05 -12.46
CA ILE A 233 25.27 -14.82 -12.27
C ILE A 233 26.46 -13.87 -12.12
N ALA A 234 26.53 -12.84 -12.96
CA ALA A 234 27.57 -11.81 -12.86
C ALA A 234 27.46 -11.01 -11.56
N ALA A 235 26.26 -10.70 -11.08
CA ALA A 235 26.05 -10.03 -9.80
C ALA A 235 26.53 -10.89 -8.61
N GLU A 236 26.22 -12.20 -8.62
CA GLU A 236 26.68 -13.15 -7.60
C GLU A 236 28.22 -13.27 -7.60
N SER A 237 28.87 -13.29 -8.79
CA SER A 237 30.33 -13.42 -8.89
C SER A 237 31.11 -12.23 -8.31
N VAL A 238 30.51 -11.04 -8.28
CA VAL A 238 31.10 -9.85 -7.64
C VAL A 238 30.68 -9.68 -6.17
N GLY A 239 30.04 -10.71 -5.56
CA GLY A 239 29.71 -10.76 -4.13
C GLY A 239 28.38 -10.10 -3.76
N ILE A 240 27.51 -9.80 -4.72
CA ILE A 240 26.17 -9.24 -4.43
C ILE A 240 25.26 -10.36 -3.90
N ASN A 241 24.72 -10.18 -2.68
CA ASN A 241 23.74 -11.11 -2.12
C ASN A 241 22.36 -10.92 -2.76
N VAL A 242 22.07 -11.72 -3.79
CA VAL A 242 20.85 -11.62 -4.59
C VAL A 242 19.60 -11.70 -3.74
N THR A 243 19.50 -12.65 -2.83
CA THR A 243 18.29 -12.85 -2.01
C THR A 243 18.00 -11.62 -1.14
N LYS A 244 19.03 -11.04 -0.52
CA LYS A 244 18.89 -9.85 0.34
C LYS A 244 18.35 -8.64 -0.45
N TYR A 245 18.94 -8.34 -1.60
CA TYR A 245 18.56 -7.17 -2.39
C TYR A 245 17.17 -7.31 -3.02
N LYS A 246 16.83 -8.51 -3.49
CA LYS A 246 15.48 -8.82 -3.96
C LYS A 246 14.44 -8.65 -2.85
N LEU A 247 14.73 -9.18 -1.66
CA LEU A 247 13.84 -9.09 -0.52
C LEU A 247 13.61 -7.62 -0.10
N ILE A 248 14.65 -6.78 -0.09
CA ILE A 248 14.52 -5.36 0.22
C ILE A 248 13.57 -4.68 -0.79
N ALA A 249 13.77 -4.89 -2.09
CA ALA A 249 12.91 -4.30 -3.12
C ALA A 249 11.46 -4.78 -2.98
N PHE A 250 11.24 -6.07 -2.76
CA PHE A 250 9.92 -6.69 -2.63
C PHE A 250 9.17 -6.20 -1.38
N VAL A 251 9.83 -6.18 -0.21
CA VAL A 251 9.23 -5.71 1.05
C VAL A 251 8.92 -4.22 0.99
N THR A 252 9.81 -3.41 0.39
CA THR A 252 9.53 -1.97 0.21
C THR A 252 8.33 -1.76 -0.71
N SER A 253 8.22 -2.54 -1.79
CA SER A 253 7.08 -2.51 -2.69
C SER A 253 5.78 -2.92 -1.96
N ALA A 254 5.79 -4.01 -1.20
CA ALA A 254 4.65 -4.45 -0.39
C ALA A 254 4.22 -3.40 0.65
N ALA A 255 5.18 -2.75 1.32
CA ALA A 255 4.93 -1.68 2.28
C ALA A 255 4.20 -0.48 1.64
N LEU A 256 4.67 -0.03 0.47
CA LEU A 256 4.04 1.07 -0.27
C LEU A 256 2.63 0.70 -0.77
N ALA A 257 2.44 -0.54 -1.23
CA ALA A 257 1.12 -1.05 -1.60
C ALA A 257 0.17 -1.09 -0.39
N GLY A 258 0.68 -1.47 0.78
CA GLY A 258 -0.08 -1.46 2.04
C GLY A 258 -0.48 -0.05 2.47
N ALA A 259 0.41 0.94 2.33
CA ALA A 259 0.07 2.35 2.59
C ALA A 259 -1.06 2.84 1.67
N ALA A 260 -0.98 2.52 0.37
CA ALA A 260 -2.04 2.82 -0.59
C ALA A 260 -3.36 2.13 -0.21
N GLY A 261 -3.28 0.87 0.24
CA GLY A 261 -4.42 0.10 0.71
C GLY A 261 -5.08 0.71 1.93
N ALA A 262 -4.30 1.10 2.95
CA ALA A 262 -4.82 1.75 4.15
C ALA A 262 -5.61 3.02 3.80
N LEU A 263 -5.07 3.88 2.93
CA LEU A 263 -5.80 5.06 2.47
C LEU A 263 -7.06 4.71 1.67
N PHE A 264 -6.98 3.66 0.83
CA PHE A 264 -8.12 3.18 0.06
C PHE A 264 -9.25 2.72 0.98
N GLY A 265 -8.93 1.94 2.03
CA GLY A 265 -9.90 1.49 3.03
C GLY A 265 -10.58 2.64 3.76
N LEU A 266 -9.83 3.70 4.10
CA LEU A 266 -10.37 4.90 4.77
C LEU A 266 -11.22 5.80 3.85
N ASN A 267 -11.24 5.55 2.54
CA ASN A 267 -12.08 6.30 1.58
C ASN A 267 -13.47 5.68 1.40
N TYR A 268 -13.66 4.41 1.74
CA TYR A 268 -14.94 3.72 1.62
C TYR A 268 -15.63 3.64 2.98
N SER A 269 -16.83 4.22 3.06
CA SER A 269 -17.82 3.92 4.10
C SER A 269 -18.74 2.87 3.52
N SER A 270 -18.75 1.69 4.04
CA SER A 270 -19.72 0.66 3.65
C SER A 270 -20.96 0.75 4.49
#